data_699f3002b603faf3ea56916294aeb1b7
#
_entry.id   699f3002b603faf3ea56916294aeb1b7
#
_cell.length_a   1.000
_cell.length_b   1.000
_cell.length_c   1.000
_cell.angle_alpha   90.00
_cell.angle_beta   90.00
_cell.angle_gamma   90.00
#
_symmetry.space_group_name_H-M   'P 1'
#
loop_
_entity.id
_entity.type
_entity.pdbx_description
1 polymer ?
#
loop_
_entity_poly.entity_id
_entity_poly.type
_entity_poly.pdbx_seq_one_letter_code
_entity_poly.pdbx_strand_id
1 'polypeptide(L)'
;LYAELGGEKFVEIRNSLAGEPCFGTEPVGTLSKEWAEELGLSQEVVVCAGVIDSLSGAIGAGCSPGKMALNMGTSACLIAVDPDFKDGMIKGVFGQFPDGVVPGMMCFEMGLSSFGDNFAWLKRLLSGTVRNLLKGQVPDEVLASAEDKILPSLADAAAALPFREDAPFATDWFNGRRSPDPNPSLKATVSGLGLATNAAEIYY
;
A
#
# COMPACT_ATOMS: atom_id res chain seq x y z
N LEU A 1 20.01 10.70 -13.93
CA LEU A 1 19.31 11.22 -12.74
C LEU A 1 20.29 11.88 -11.76
N TYR A 2 21.24 11.13 -11.14
CA TYR A 2 22.14 11.69 -10.11
C TYR A 2 23.00 12.85 -10.64
N ALA A 3 23.49 12.76 -11.89
CA ALA A 3 24.21 13.85 -12.53
C ALA A 3 23.32 15.08 -12.80
N GLU A 4 22.03 14.88 -13.09
CA GLU A 4 21.06 15.95 -13.32
C GLU A 4 20.66 16.68 -12.04
N LEU A 5 20.69 15.99 -10.88
CA LEU A 5 20.46 16.61 -9.58
C LEU A 5 21.59 17.60 -9.19
N GLY A 6 22.71 17.53 -9.87
CA GLY A 6 23.86 18.43 -9.70
C GLY A 6 24.71 18.10 -8.47
N GLY A 7 26.01 18.32 -8.63
CA GLY A 7 27.02 18.19 -7.58
C GLY A 7 27.70 16.82 -7.50
N GLU A 8 28.99 16.86 -7.20
CA GLU A 8 29.86 15.69 -7.08
C GLU A 8 29.34 14.67 -6.04
N LYS A 9 28.73 15.16 -4.96
CA LYS A 9 28.20 14.32 -3.90
C LYS A 9 27.10 13.33 -4.36
N PHE A 10 26.25 13.73 -5.30
CA PHE A 10 25.24 12.82 -5.86
C PHE A 10 25.84 11.75 -6.76
N VAL A 11 26.93 12.09 -7.46
CA VAL A 11 27.72 11.14 -8.25
C VAL A 11 28.44 10.15 -7.34
N GLU A 12 29.02 10.61 -6.24
CA GLU A 12 29.64 9.76 -5.23
C GLU A 12 28.64 8.78 -4.62
N ILE A 13 27.42 9.24 -4.27
CA ILE A 13 26.34 8.38 -3.76
C ILE A 13 26.00 7.31 -4.80
N ARG A 14 25.82 7.68 -6.09
CA ARG A 14 25.55 6.70 -7.15
C ARG A 14 26.67 5.67 -7.25
N ASN A 15 27.91 6.10 -7.20
CA ASN A 15 29.07 5.23 -7.33
C ASN A 15 29.30 4.34 -6.09
N SER A 16 28.74 4.72 -4.93
CA SER A 16 28.77 3.89 -3.72
C SER A 16 27.75 2.75 -3.73
N LEU A 17 26.75 2.82 -4.61
CA LEU A 17 25.78 1.73 -4.80
C LEU A 17 26.49 0.59 -5.55
N ALA A 18 26.51 -0.58 -4.93
CA ALA A 18 27.19 -1.74 -5.47
C ALA A 18 26.40 -2.35 -6.65
N GLY A 19 27.15 -2.71 -7.71
CA GLY A 19 26.65 -3.55 -8.79
C GLY A 19 25.68 -2.86 -9.77
N GLU A 20 25.31 -3.63 -10.77
CA GLU A 20 24.23 -3.30 -11.70
C GLU A 20 22.90 -3.86 -11.17
N PRO A 21 21.77 -3.20 -11.45
CA PRO A 21 20.47 -3.76 -11.15
C PRO A 21 20.28 -5.12 -11.81
N CYS A 22 19.70 -6.06 -11.08
CA CYS A 22 19.35 -7.38 -11.58
C CYS A 22 17.88 -7.71 -11.24
N PHE A 23 17.33 -8.73 -11.88
CA PHE A 23 15.97 -9.19 -11.56
C PHE A 23 15.93 -9.78 -10.15
N GLY A 24 14.82 -9.56 -9.45
CA GLY A 24 14.62 -10.11 -8.10
C GLY A 24 14.70 -11.62 -8.01
N THR A 25 14.50 -12.34 -9.12
CA THR A 25 14.62 -13.79 -9.24
C THR A 25 16.03 -14.26 -9.56
N GLU A 26 16.97 -13.37 -9.84
CA GLU A 26 18.36 -13.76 -10.14
C GLU A 26 19.10 -14.15 -8.88
N PRO A 27 19.82 -15.26 -8.90
CA PRO A 27 20.71 -15.65 -7.81
C PRO A 27 21.82 -14.62 -7.61
N VAL A 28 21.94 -14.11 -6.40
CA VAL A 28 23.05 -13.22 -6.00
C VAL A 28 24.11 -13.96 -5.18
N GLY A 29 23.85 -15.21 -4.82
CA GLY A 29 24.77 -16.06 -4.07
C GLY A 29 24.07 -17.21 -3.36
N THR A 30 24.75 -17.78 -2.37
CA THR A 30 24.23 -18.80 -1.47
C THR A 30 24.36 -18.34 -0.02
N LEU A 31 23.73 -19.03 0.92
CA LEU A 31 23.80 -18.70 2.34
C LEU A 31 25.24 -18.73 2.84
N SER A 32 25.61 -17.75 3.65
CA SER A 32 26.86 -17.82 4.42
C SER A 32 26.80 -18.99 5.41
N LYS A 33 27.97 -19.47 5.82
CA LYS A 33 28.08 -20.54 6.82
C LYS A 33 27.33 -20.16 8.10
N GLU A 34 27.50 -18.94 8.56
CA GLU A 34 26.85 -18.39 9.77
C GLU A 34 25.32 -18.48 9.68
N TRP A 35 24.74 -17.96 8.61
CA TRP A 35 23.29 -18.00 8.41
C TRP A 35 22.75 -19.41 8.18
N ALA A 36 23.51 -20.26 7.50
CA ALA A 36 23.12 -21.66 7.30
C ALA A 36 23.05 -22.41 8.64
N GLU A 37 24.03 -22.21 9.52
CA GLU A 37 24.05 -22.80 10.87
C GLU A 37 22.92 -22.26 11.75
N GLU A 38 22.67 -20.94 11.77
CA GLU A 38 21.62 -20.32 12.58
C GLU A 38 20.22 -20.76 12.16
N LEU A 39 19.98 -20.86 10.85
CA LEU A 39 18.66 -21.24 10.29
C LEU A 39 18.49 -22.78 10.19
N GLY A 40 19.53 -23.59 10.42
CA GLY A 40 19.50 -25.03 10.22
C GLY A 40 19.33 -25.44 8.76
N LEU A 41 19.85 -24.65 7.82
CA LEU A 41 19.75 -24.85 6.38
C LEU A 41 21.11 -25.24 5.76
N SER A 42 21.07 -25.72 4.52
CA SER A 42 22.29 -25.94 3.73
C SER A 42 22.89 -24.64 3.24
N GLN A 43 24.21 -24.54 3.15
CA GLN A 43 24.90 -23.44 2.49
C GLN A 43 24.59 -23.36 0.98
N GLU A 44 24.08 -24.45 0.37
CA GLU A 44 23.69 -24.46 -1.04
C GLU A 44 22.36 -23.76 -1.32
N VAL A 45 21.65 -23.31 -0.28
CA VAL A 45 20.40 -22.52 -0.44
C VAL A 45 20.71 -21.25 -1.19
N VAL A 46 20.03 -21.07 -2.32
CA VAL A 46 20.20 -19.91 -3.21
C VAL A 46 19.55 -18.68 -2.57
N VAL A 47 20.29 -17.58 -2.56
CA VAL A 47 19.80 -16.25 -2.18
C VAL A 47 19.58 -15.45 -3.47
N CYS A 48 18.36 -14.99 -3.67
CA CYS A 48 18.00 -14.14 -4.81
C CYS A 48 18.07 -12.65 -4.42
N ALA A 49 18.11 -11.77 -5.42
CA ALA A 49 17.98 -10.34 -5.22
C ALA A 49 16.61 -10.01 -4.58
N GLY A 50 16.57 -8.94 -3.82
CA GLY A 50 15.34 -8.49 -3.16
C GLY A 50 14.34 -7.88 -4.14
N VAL A 51 13.06 -8.03 -3.84
CA VAL A 51 11.95 -7.41 -4.58
C VAL A 51 11.10 -6.63 -3.59
N ILE A 52 10.58 -5.48 -4.03
CA ILE A 52 9.62 -4.69 -3.24
C ILE A 52 8.38 -5.54 -2.96
N ASP A 53 7.84 -5.47 -1.73
CA ASP A 53 6.72 -6.28 -1.26
C ASP A 53 5.47 -6.17 -2.13
N SER A 54 5.14 -4.97 -2.63
CA SER A 54 4.00 -4.76 -3.54
C SER A 54 4.17 -5.50 -4.87
N LEU A 55 5.40 -5.54 -5.41
CA LEU A 55 5.70 -6.25 -6.65
C LEU A 55 5.71 -7.76 -6.42
N SER A 56 6.28 -8.22 -5.30
CA SER A 56 6.20 -9.63 -4.89
C SER A 56 4.75 -10.08 -4.70
N GLY A 57 3.93 -9.24 -4.06
CA GLY A 57 2.50 -9.47 -3.92
C GLY A 57 1.78 -9.57 -5.26
N ALA A 58 2.16 -8.73 -6.23
CA ALA A 58 1.59 -8.78 -7.58
C ALA A 58 1.95 -10.09 -8.31
N ILE A 59 3.20 -10.56 -8.16
CA ILE A 59 3.63 -11.87 -8.70
C ILE A 59 2.78 -12.98 -8.06
N GLY A 60 2.68 -12.99 -6.73
CA GLY A 60 1.93 -13.99 -5.98
C GLY A 60 0.42 -14.00 -6.31
N ALA A 61 -0.15 -12.84 -6.63
CA ALA A 61 -1.54 -12.70 -7.07
C ALA A 61 -1.76 -13.08 -8.55
N GLY A 62 -0.70 -13.41 -9.29
CA GLY A 62 -0.77 -13.80 -10.70
C GLY A 62 -1.01 -12.62 -11.66
N CYS A 63 -0.44 -11.45 -11.34
CA CYS A 63 -0.45 -10.30 -12.24
C CYS A 63 0.15 -10.69 -13.60
N SER A 64 -0.59 -10.43 -14.66
CA SER A 64 -0.23 -10.82 -16.04
C SER A 64 -1.00 -9.93 -17.02
N PRO A 65 -0.67 -9.93 -18.32
CA PRO A 65 -1.41 -9.15 -19.29
C PRO A 65 -2.93 -9.37 -19.18
N GLY A 66 -3.67 -8.28 -19.07
CA GLY A 66 -5.12 -8.30 -18.86
C GLY A 66 -5.59 -8.58 -17.41
N LYS A 67 -4.66 -8.79 -16.47
CA LYS A 67 -4.95 -8.97 -15.04
C LYS A 67 -4.16 -7.97 -14.21
N MET A 68 -4.85 -7.26 -13.35
CA MET A 68 -4.27 -6.29 -12.40
C MET A 68 -4.23 -6.90 -11.01
N ALA A 69 -3.15 -6.68 -10.28
CA ALA A 69 -3.07 -6.99 -8.86
C ALA A 69 -3.39 -5.74 -8.03
N LEU A 70 -4.19 -5.91 -6.98
CA LEU A 70 -4.47 -4.89 -5.98
C LEU A 70 -3.95 -5.35 -4.62
N ASN A 71 -2.87 -4.74 -4.16
CA ASN A 71 -2.36 -4.91 -2.82
C ASN A 71 -3.07 -3.95 -1.87
N MET A 72 -3.81 -4.49 -0.90
CA MET A 72 -4.57 -3.73 0.09
C MET A 72 -3.89 -3.84 1.46
N GLY A 73 -3.16 -2.81 1.85
CA GLY A 73 -2.50 -2.71 3.14
C GLY A 73 -2.80 -1.36 3.81
N THR A 74 -1.83 -0.78 4.48
CA THR A 74 -1.87 0.59 5.04
C THR A 74 -2.19 1.60 3.93
N SER A 75 -1.52 1.48 2.79
CA SER A 75 -1.87 2.09 1.50
C SER A 75 -2.39 1.02 0.53
N ALA A 76 -2.91 1.41 -0.62
CA ALA A 76 -3.23 0.47 -1.68
C ALA A 76 -2.35 0.70 -2.90
N CYS A 77 -1.95 -0.41 -3.55
CA CYS A 77 -1.11 -0.40 -4.73
C CYS A 77 -1.74 -1.27 -5.82
N LEU A 78 -2.03 -0.66 -6.96
CA LEU A 78 -2.52 -1.35 -8.15
C LEU A 78 -1.34 -1.55 -9.09
N ILE A 79 -1.10 -2.80 -9.48
CA ILE A 79 -0.01 -3.19 -10.37
C ILE A 79 -0.59 -3.85 -11.61
N ALA A 80 -0.17 -3.36 -12.77
CA ALA A 80 -0.50 -3.95 -14.07
C ALA A 80 0.77 -4.13 -14.90
N VAL A 81 0.73 -5.04 -15.86
CA VAL A 81 1.84 -5.29 -16.79
C VAL A 81 1.35 -5.30 -18.23
N ASP A 82 2.19 -4.82 -19.14
CA ASP A 82 1.92 -4.80 -20.58
C ASP A 82 3.18 -5.18 -21.36
N PRO A 83 3.16 -6.27 -22.18
CA PRO A 83 4.30 -6.67 -22.99
C PRO A 83 4.46 -5.79 -24.24
N ASP A 84 3.39 -5.13 -24.68
CA ASP A 84 3.37 -4.39 -25.94
C ASP A 84 3.69 -2.90 -25.76
N PHE A 85 3.61 -2.39 -24.54
CA PHE A 85 3.98 -1.01 -24.24
C PHE A 85 5.51 -0.80 -24.34
N LYS A 86 5.95 -0.03 -25.30
CA LYS A 86 7.38 0.15 -25.60
C LYS A 86 7.94 1.51 -25.19
N ASP A 87 7.13 2.56 -25.27
CA ASP A 87 7.59 3.93 -25.06
C ASP A 87 6.45 4.86 -24.65
N GLY A 88 6.82 5.97 -24.03
CA GLY A 88 5.90 7.01 -23.60
C GLY A 88 5.60 6.99 -22.09
N MET A 89 4.81 7.97 -21.66
CA MET A 89 4.34 8.11 -20.29
C MET A 89 2.82 8.18 -20.28
N ILE A 90 2.17 7.33 -19.47
CA ILE A 90 0.73 7.41 -19.24
C ILE A 90 0.50 8.43 -18.13
N LYS A 91 -0.17 9.53 -18.47
CA LYS A 91 -0.50 10.58 -17.51
C LYS A 91 -1.35 10.03 -16.36
N GLY A 92 -0.97 10.34 -15.13
CA GLY A 92 -1.66 9.92 -13.93
C GLY A 92 -1.22 8.58 -13.36
N VAL A 93 -0.41 7.81 -14.07
CA VAL A 93 0.26 6.62 -13.54
C VAL A 93 1.46 7.08 -12.70
N PHE A 94 1.54 6.62 -11.46
CA PHE A 94 2.57 7.03 -10.51
C PHE A 94 3.95 6.45 -10.87
N GLY A 95 4.02 5.18 -11.22
CA GLY A 95 5.23 4.48 -11.62
C GLY A 95 5.08 3.77 -12.96
N GLN A 96 6.06 3.94 -13.84
CA GLN A 96 6.22 3.18 -15.08
C GLN A 96 7.68 2.75 -15.17
N PHE A 97 7.94 1.47 -15.19
CA PHE A 97 9.27 0.93 -15.27
C PHE A 97 9.26 -0.47 -15.88
N PRO A 98 10.28 -0.82 -16.67
CA PRO A 98 10.37 -2.16 -17.22
C PRO A 98 10.71 -3.17 -16.13
N ASP A 99 10.34 -4.43 -16.37
CA ASP A 99 10.81 -5.59 -15.61
C ASP A 99 10.41 -5.63 -14.12
N GLY A 100 9.42 -4.83 -13.71
CA GLY A 100 9.06 -4.72 -12.30
C GLY A 100 8.39 -5.97 -11.71
N VAL A 101 7.59 -6.68 -12.51
CA VAL A 101 6.84 -7.88 -12.10
C VAL A 101 7.20 -9.07 -12.99
N VAL A 102 7.14 -8.86 -14.31
CA VAL A 102 7.41 -9.89 -15.31
C VAL A 102 8.54 -9.39 -16.21
N PRO A 103 9.65 -10.13 -16.32
CA PRO A 103 10.73 -9.77 -17.24
C PRO A 103 10.25 -9.56 -18.67
N GLY A 104 10.72 -8.50 -19.32
CA GLY A 104 10.35 -8.12 -20.68
C GLY A 104 9.04 -7.35 -20.81
N MET A 105 8.35 -7.05 -19.71
CA MET A 105 7.10 -6.29 -19.72
C MET A 105 7.26 -4.94 -19.01
N MET A 106 6.51 -3.94 -19.48
CA MET A 106 6.35 -2.69 -18.75
C MET A 106 5.44 -2.91 -17.55
N CYS A 107 5.87 -2.45 -16.38
CA CYS A 107 5.08 -2.44 -15.16
C CYS A 107 4.51 -1.03 -14.94
N PHE A 108 3.25 -0.98 -14.54
CA PHE A 108 2.53 0.23 -14.16
C PHE A 108 2.11 0.14 -12.70
N GLU A 109 2.46 1.17 -11.95
CA GLU A 109 2.08 1.29 -10.55
C GLU A 109 1.18 2.51 -10.36
N MET A 110 0.02 2.28 -9.77
CA MET A 110 -0.91 3.31 -9.30
C MET A 110 -1.23 3.02 -7.84
N GLY A 111 -1.77 4.00 -7.11
CA GLY A 111 -2.10 3.70 -5.73
C GLY A 111 -2.77 4.84 -4.98
N LEU A 112 -3.25 4.47 -3.80
CA LEU A 112 -3.82 5.34 -2.80
C LEU A 112 -2.80 5.51 -1.67
N SER A 113 -2.55 6.76 -1.25
CA SER A 113 -1.60 7.04 -0.16
C SER A 113 -2.08 6.52 1.20
N SER A 114 -3.36 6.22 1.31
CA SER A 114 -4.03 5.73 2.51
C SER A 114 -5.15 4.79 2.10
N PHE A 115 -5.23 3.62 2.70
CA PHE A 115 -6.30 2.64 2.52
C PHE A 115 -6.69 2.06 3.89
N GLY A 116 -5.95 1.12 4.44
CA GLY A 116 -6.20 0.59 5.78
C GLY A 116 -6.13 1.67 6.87
N ASP A 117 -5.29 2.68 6.68
CA ASP A 117 -5.20 3.84 7.58
C ASP A 117 -6.49 4.67 7.65
N ASN A 118 -7.32 4.68 6.60
CA ASN A 118 -8.61 5.36 6.60
C ASN A 118 -9.57 4.70 7.60
N PHE A 119 -9.61 3.36 7.60
CA PHE A 119 -10.40 2.59 8.57
C PHE A 119 -9.84 2.75 9.99
N ALA A 120 -8.52 2.73 10.14
CA ALA A 120 -7.88 2.98 11.44
C ALA A 120 -8.17 4.40 11.96
N TRP A 121 -8.19 5.40 11.07
CA TRP A 121 -8.61 6.76 11.40
C TRP A 121 -10.07 6.80 11.87
N LEU A 122 -10.99 6.17 11.15
CA LEU A 122 -12.41 6.12 11.53
C LEU A 122 -12.59 5.42 12.88
N LYS A 123 -11.91 4.30 13.11
CA LYS A 123 -11.89 3.61 14.41
C LYS A 123 -11.47 4.57 15.53
N ARG A 124 -10.34 5.30 15.36
CA ARG A 124 -9.86 6.27 16.35
C ARG A 124 -10.83 7.42 16.57
N LEU A 125 -11.47 7.92 15.50
CA LEU A 125 -12.46 8.99 15.58
C LEU A 125 -13.65 8.58 16.43
N LEU A 126 -14.16 7.37 16.23
CA LEU A 126 -15.33 6.84 16.95
C LEU A 126 -14.99 6.45 18.39
N SER A 127 -13.83 5.83 18.63
CA SER A 127 -13.45 5.34 19.95
C SER A 127 -12.83 6.41 20.85
N GLY A 128 -12.18 7.42 20.29
CA GLY A 128 -11.34 8.34 21.06
C GLY A 128 -12.05 9.08 22.18
N THR A 129 -13.26 9.60 21.92
CA THR A 129 -14.07 10.28 22.95
C THR A 129 -14.52 9.30 24.04
N VAL A 130 -15.00 8.13 23.66
CA VAL A 130 -15.49 7.10 24.60
C VAL A 130 -14.34 6.61 25.47
N ARG A 131 -13.16 6.35 24.87
CA ARG A 131 -11.96 5.95 25.60
C ARG A 131 -11.55 7.00 26.64
N ASN A 132 -11.56 8.27 26.28
CA ASN A 132 -11.21 9.36 27.20
C ASN A 132 -12.22 9.47 28.35
N LEU A 133 -13.51 9.33 28.07
CA LEU A 133 -14.55 9.39 29.10
C LEU A 133 -14.48 8.21 30.09
N LEU A 134 -14.16 7.01 29.60
CA LEU A 134 -14.15 5.79 30.41
C LEU A 134 -12.80 5.45 31.02
N LYS A 135 -11.75 6.20 30.69
CA LYS A 135 -10.41 5.97 31.21
C LYS A 135 -10.39 6.03 32.74
N GLY A 136 -9.91 4.96 33.35
CA GLY A 136 -9.89 4.79 34.82
C GLY A 136 -11.25 4.43 35.46
N GLN A 137 -12.32 4.33 34.67
CA GLN A 137 -13.65 3.89 35.14
C GLN A 137 -13.92 2.42 34.81
N VAL A 138 -13.28 1.91 33.74
CA VAL A 138 -13.35 0.48 33.36
C VAL A 138 -11.93 -0.02 33.08
N PRO A 139 -11.69 -1.35 33.20
CA PRO A 139 -10.40 -1.94 32.87
C PRO A 139 -9.98 -1.63 31.41
N ASP A 140 -8.69 -1.39 31.19
CA ASP A 140 -8.16 -1.08 29.85
C ASP A 140 -8.41 -2.23 28.84
N GLU A 141 -8.43 -3.47 29.31
CA GLU A 141 -8.74 -4.65 28.49
C GLU A 141 -10.17 -4.62 27.95
N VAL A 142 -11.12 -4.11 28.71
CA VAL A 142 -12.51 -3.95 28.28
C VAL A 142 -12.61 -2.90 27.18
N LEU A 143 -11.89 -1.77 27.34
CA LEU A 143 -11.83 -0.72 26.33
C LEU A 143 -11.19 -1.23 25.04
N ALA A 144 -10.07 -1.92 25.12
CA ALA A 144 -9.37 -2.50 23.96
C ALA A 144 -10.27 -3.50 23.23
N SER A 145 -10.92 -4.41 23.99
CA SER A 145 -11.86 -5.38 23.40
C SER A 145 -13.05 -4.72 22.71
N ALA A 146 -13.57 -3.63 23.25
CA ALA A 146 -14.65 -2.87 22.61
C ALA A 146 -14.16 -2.17 21.32
N GLU A 147 -12.99 -1.56 21.36
CA GLU A 147 -12.38 -0.91 20.19
C GLU A 147 -12.13 -1.88 19.04
N ASP A 148 -11.70 -3.12 19.34
CA ASP A 148 -11.44 -4.14 18.31
C ASP A 148 -12.70 -4.62 17.60
N LYS A 149 -13.87 -4.43 18.20
CA LYS A 149 -15.16 -4.76 17.60
C LYS A 149 -15.75 -3.66 16.72
N ILE A 150 -15.20 -2.44 16.75
CA ILE A 150 -15.76 -1.30 15.99
C ILE A 150 -15.78 -1.59 14.49
N LEU A 151 -14.63 -1.90 13.89
CA LEU A 151 -14.58 -2.11 12.43
C LEU A 151 -15.37 -3.35 11.98
N PRO A 152 -15.29 -4.52 12.64
CA PRO A 152 -16.15 -5.64 12.30
C PRO A 152 -17.65 -5.29 12.38
N SER A 153 -18.08 -4.61 13.44
CA SER A 153 -19.49 -4.21 13.59
C SER A 153 -19.95 -3.21 12.52
N LEU A 154 -19.07 -2.29 12.12
CA LEU A 154 -19.35 -1.36 11.02
C LEU A 154 -19.42 -2.09 9.68
N ALA A 155 -18.54 -3.06 9.44
CA ALA A 155 -18.56 -3.87 8.22
C ALA A 155 -19.85 -4.66 8.09
N ASP A 156 -20.31 -5.31 9.17
CA ASP A 156 -21.58 -6.05 9.20
C ASP A 156 -22.77 -5.12 8.95
N ALA A 157 -22.80 -3.96 9.60
CA ALA A 157 -23.86 -2.97 9.42
C ALA A 157 -23.86 -2.37 8.01
N ALA A 158 -22.69 -2.06 7.45
CA ALA A 158 -22.54 -1.54 6.08
C ALA A 158 -22.97 -2.58 5.04
N ALA A 159 -22.63 -3.86 5.23
CA ALA A 159 -23.03 -4.94 4.33
C ALA A 159 -24.55 -5.11 4.21
N ALA A 160 -25.29 -4.67 5.22
CA ALA A 160 -26.76 -4.69 5.21
C ALA A 160 -27.41 -3.45 4.55
N LEU A 161 -26.62 -2.42 4.21
CA LEU A 161 -27.14 -1.21 3.58
C LEU A 161 -27.44 -1.46 2.09
N PRO A 162 -28.57 -0.94 1.57
CA PRO A 162 -28.81 -0.93 0.15
C PRO A 162 -27.88 0.06 -0.54
N PHE A 163 -27.52 -0.22 -1.79
CA PHE A 163 -26.85 0.79 -2.63
C PHE A 163 -27.77 2.01 -2.81
N ARG A 164 -27.21 3.19 -2.62
CA ARG A 164 -27.91 4.48 -2.76
C ARG A 164 -27.04 5.47 -3.52
N GLU A 165 -27.60 6.13 -4.52
CA GLU A 165 -26.91 7.17 -5.30
C GLU A 165 -26.61 8.44 -4.49
N ASP A 166 -27.40 8.70 -3.43
CA ASP A 166 -27.24 9.82 -2.51
C ASP A 166 -26.46 9.47 -1.23
N ALA A 167 -25.82 8.31 -1.19
CA ALA A 167 -24.99 7.92 -0.05
C ALA A 167 -23.83 8.90 0.17
N PRO A 168 -23.37 9.06 1.42
CA PRO A 168 -22.13 9.80 1.68
C PRO A 168 -20.98 9.23 0.88
N PHE A 169 -20.09 10.09 0.42
CA PHE A 169 -18.85 9.67 -0.23
C PHE A 169 -17.65 10.45 0.30
N ALA A 170 -16.49 9.84 0.24
CA ALA A 170 -15.25 10.47 0.66
C ALA A 170 -14.23 10.47 -0.48
N THR A 171 -13.38 11.51 -0.54
CA THR A 171 -12.13 11.41 -1.27
C THR A 171 -11.11 10.69 -0.40
N ASP A 172 -10.30 9.85 -1.00
CA ASP A 172 -9.29 9.01 -0.34
C ASP A 172 -8.00 9.75 0.08
N TRP A 173 -8.01 11.07 0.07
CA TRP A 173 -6.82 11.92 0.26
C TRP A 173 -6.46 12.17 1.73
N PHE A 174 -6.74 11.23 2.62
CA PHE A 174 -6.38 11.34 4.04
C PHE A 174 -4.89 11.54 4.28
N ASN A 175 -4.06 11.00 3.38
CA ASN A 175 -2.60 11.21 3.37
C ASN A 175 -2.11 11.80 2.04
N GLY A 176 -2.86 12.75 1.48
CA GLY A 176 -2.62 13.30 0.16
C GLY A 176 -3.04 12.38 -0.98
N ARG A 177 -2.97 12.88 -2.21
CA ARG A 177 -3.27 12.12 -3.42
C ARG A 177 -1.99 11.55 -4.02
N ARG A 178 -1.94 10.23 -4.27
CA ARG A 178 -0.82 9.55 -4.92
C ARG A 178 -1.05 9.41 -6.42
N SER A 179 -2.22 8.96 -6.83
CA SER A 179 -2.63 8.82 -8.23
C SER A 179 -4.06 9.33 -8.42
N PRO A 180 -4.41 9.88 -9.57
CA PRO A 180 -3.55 10.51 -10.57
C PRO A 180 -2.97 11.85 -10.05
N ASP A 181 -1.95 12.37 -10.70
CA ASP A 181 -1.33 13.68 -10.39
C ASP A 181 -0.98 13.83 -8.88
N PRO A 182 0.17 13.29 -8.43
CA PRO A 182 0.55 13.26 -7.01
C PRO A 182 0.53 14.67 -6.38
N ASN A 183 -0.20 14.79 -5.27
CA ASN A 183 -0.26 16.03 -4.49
C ASN A 183 -0.42 15.72 -3.00
N PRO A 184 0.67 15.74 -2.22
CA PRO A 184 0.64 15.42 -0.80
C PRO A 184 -0.06 16.48 0.07
N SER A 185 -0.32 17.66 -0.48
CA SER A 185 -0.99 18.75 0.27
C SER A 185 -2.51 18.64 0.28
N LEU A 186 -3.10 17.80 -0.57
CA LEU A 186 -4.54 17.58 -0.59
C LEU A 186 -5.01 16.89 0.70
N LYS A 187 -6.26 17.17 1.07
CA LYS A 187 -6.91 16.57 2.23
C LYS A 187 -8.20 15.90 1.82
N ALA A 188 -8.54 14.85 2.56
CA ALA A 188 -9.80 14.15 2.37
C ALA A 188 -11.00 15.05 2.70
N THR A 189 -12.10 14.77 2.03
CA THR A 189 -13.40 15.40 2.26
C THR A 189 -14.45 14.30 2.32
N VAL A 190 -15.33 14.37 3.30
CA VAL A 190 -16.55 13.56 3.35
C VAL A 190 -17.71 14.47 2.96
N SER A 191 -18.54 14.07 2.01
CA SER A 191 -19.66 14.83 1.48
C SER A 191 -20.95 14.02 1.54
N GLY A 192 -22.10 14.69 1.41
CA GLY A 192 -23.41 14.03 1.44
C GLY A 192 -23.92 13.70 2.85
N LEU A 193 -23.36 14.32 3.91
CA LEU A 193 -23.80 14.07 5.27
C LEU A 193 -25.14 14.78 5.55
N GLY A 194 -26.08 14.06 6.14
CA GLY A 194 -27.33 14.56 6.67
C GLY A 194 -27.48 14.21 8.15
N LEU A 195 -28.54 14.73 8.80
CA LEU A 195 -28.77 14.45 10.22
C LEU A 195 -29.03 12.97 10.52
N ALA A 196 -29.49 12.21 9.54
CA ALA A 196 -29.73 10.78 9.66
C ALA A 196 -28.52 9.91 9.32
N THR A 197 -27.43 10.49 8.81
CA THR A 197 -26.22 9.75 8.44
C THR A 197 -25.60 9.12 9.69
N ASN A 198 -25.37 7.83 9.64
CA ASN A 198 -24.75 7.08 10.72
C ASN A 198 -23.33 6.59 10.36
N ALA A 199 -22.63 6.01 11.34
CA ALA A 199 -21.25 5.59 11.15
C ALA A 199 -21.09 4.44 10.12
N ALA A 200 -22.08 3.58 9.96
CA ALA A 200 -22.04 2.51 8.96
C ALA A 200 -22.13 3.06 7.52
N GLU A 201 -22.92 4.13 7.32
CA GLU A 201 -22.99 4.82 6.01
C GLU A 201 -21.69 5.57 5.65
N ILE A 202 -20.94 6.04 6.66
CA ILE A 202 -19.61 6.66 6.43
C ILE A 202 -18.54 5.58 6.16
N TYR A 203 -18.71 4.40 6.73
CA TYR A 203 -17.81 3.25 6.53
C TYR A 203 -18.03 2.58 5.18
N TYR A 204 -19.28 2.57 4.67
CA TYR A 204 -19.68 1.99 3.39
C TYR A 204 -18.99 2.64 2.19
#